data_47a6be3004b4c334531bdd62c8554930
#
_entry.id   47a6be3004b4c334531bdd62c8554930
#
_cell.length_a   1.000
_cell.length_b   1.000
_cell.length_c   1.000
_cell.angle_alpha   90.00
_cell.angle_beta   90.00
_cell.angle_gamma   90.00
#
_symmetry.space_group_name_H-M   'P 1'
#
loop_
_entity.id
_entity.type
_entity.pdbx_description
1 polymer ?
#
loop_
_entity_poly.entity_id
_entity_poly.type
_entity_poly.pdbx_seq_one_letter_code
_entity_poly.pdbx_strand_id
1 'polypeptide(L)'
;MKQRPLLQPVLIIAILVMAGLMACSTKGLRERTSFNTGWKFSLAGNDNAMSRDFDDSGWRMLDLPHDWSIEGEFSESNPATPGGGALPGGTGWYRKTFRIEPSKKEKLIYIEFDGVYRNSEVWINGNYLGKRPYGYSSFRYELTPYLNYGDQMNVLAVKVDNSQQPNSRWYSGSGIYRNVWLVSTGKIAIDHWGTFI
;
A
#
# COMPACT_ATOMS: atom_id res chain seq x y z
N MET A 1 -27.88 9.99 66.83
CA MET A 1 -27.00 9.28 65.89
C MET A 1 -27.27 9.80 64.47
N LYS A 2 -26.32 10.57 63.84
CA LYS A 2 -26.46 11.06 62.50
C LYS A 2 -26.04 9.94 61.49
N GLN A 3 -27.00 9.43 60.74
CA GLN A 3 -26.71 8.52 59.62
C GLN A 3 -25.89 9.27 58.58
N ARG A 4 -24.66 8.83 58.34
CA ARG A 4 -23.88 9.35 57.18
C ARG A 4 -24.45 8.74 55.89
N PRO A 5 -24.73 9.53 54.85
CA PRO A 5 -25.34 9.02 53.67
C PRO A 5 -24.39 8.08 52.95
N LEU A 6 -24.84 6.86 52.70
CA LEU A 6 -24.14 5.81 51.90
C LEU A 6 -23.90 6.24 50.43
N LEU A 7 -24.39 7.38 50.02
CA LEU A 7 -24.23 7.88 48.64
C LEU A 7 -22.80 8.27 48.26
N GLN A 8 -21.97 8.71 49.22
CA GLN A 8 -20.60 9.15 48.91
C GLN A 8 -19.67 8.01 48.46
N PRO A 9 -19.61 6.83 49.08
CA PRO A 9 -18.73 5.75 48.62
C PRO A 9 -19.20 5.17 47.28
N VAL A 10 -20.50 5.10 47.00
CA VAL A 10 -21.05 4.63 45.74
C VAL A 10 -20.69 5.56 44.55
N LEU A 11 -20.75 6.87 44.77
CA LEU A 11 -20.36 7.86 43.76
C LEU A 11 -18.85 7.80 43.44
N ILE A 12 -18.01 7.61 44.42
CA ILE A 12 -16.54 7.45 44.25
C ILE A 12 -16.22 6.19 43.47
N ILE A 13 -16.86 5.07 43.78
CA ILE A 13 -16.68 3.82 43.02
C ILE A 13 -17.18 3.98 41.56
N ALA A 14 -18.31 4.63 41.33
CA ALA A 14 -18.81 4.89 39.98
C ALA A 14 -17.85 5.76 39.16
N ILE A 15 -17.26 6.79 39.75
CA ILE A 15 -16.26 7.65 39.10
C ILE A 15 -14.98 6.88 38.78
N LEU A 16 -14.50 6.02 39.69
CA LEU A 16 -13.33 5.19 39.47
C LEU A 16 -13.55 4.14 38.36
N VAL A 17 -14.73 3.55 38.28
CA VAL A 17 -15.12 2.62 37.21
C VAL A 17 -15.23 3.34 35.86
N MET A 18 -15.85 4.54 35.81
CA MET A 18 -15.91 5.35 34.60
C MET A 18 -14.51 5.82 34.14
N ALA A 19 -13.64 6.23 35.05
CA ALA A 19 -12.27 6.60 34.72
C ALA A 19 -11.47 5.39 34.20
N GLY A 20 -11.66 4.18 34.73
CA GLY A 20 -11.08 2.94 34.24
C GLY A 20 -11.57 2.55 32.84
N LEU A 21 -12.82 2.79 32.51
CA LEU A 21 -13.38 2.52 31.16
C LEU A 21 -12.89 3.52 30.11
N MET A 22 -12.56 4.75 30.47
CA MET A 22 -11.96 5.73 29.54
C MET A 22 -10.47 5.51 29.28
N ALA A 23 -9.75 4.80 30.15
CA ALA A 23 -8.32 4.52 29.98
C ALA A 23 -8.03 3.46 28.92
N CYS A 24 -9.04 2.73 28.42
CA CYS A 24 -8.87 1.63 27.47
C CYS A 24 -9.15 2.01 26.01
N SER A 25 -8.95 3.29 25.62
CA SER A 25 -8.86 3.66 24.23
C SER A 25 -7.43 3.40 23.72
N THR A 26 -7.09 2.15 23.50
CA THR A 26 -5.92 1.80 22.70
C THR A 26 -6.18 2.19 21.26
N LYS A 27 -5.91 3.45 20.89
CA LYS A 27 -5.61 3.78 19.49
C LYS A 27 -4.48 2.85 19.09
N GLY A 28 -4.78 1.85 18.25
CA GLY A 28 -3.84 0.82 17.88
C GLY A 28 -2.50 1.43 17.51
N LEU A 29 -1.42 0.97 18.13
CA LEU A 29 -0.06 1.43 17.86
C LEU A 29 0.32 1.20 16.39
N ARG A 30 -0.34 0.24 15.73
CA ARG A 30 -0.24 -0.07 14.30
C ARG A 30 -1.62 0.01 13.66
N GLU A 31 -1.71 0.75 12.57
CA GLU A 31 -2.90 0.84 11.71
C GLU A 31 -2.51 0.36 10.31
N ARG A 32 -3.30 -0.54 9.73
CA ARG A 32 -3.13 -1.09 8.39
C ARG A 32 -4.42 -0.86 7.61
N THR A 33 -4.35 -0.02 6.59
CA THR A 33 -5.51 0.40 5.80
C THR A 33 -5.35 -0.09 4.37
N SER A 34 -6.44 -0.61 3.77
CA SER A 34 -6.44 -0.97 2.35
C SER A 34 -6.12 0.25 1.48
N PHE A 35 -5.22 0.04 0.53
CA PHE A 35 -4.78 1.08 -0.40
C PHE A 35 -5.11 0.73 -1.86
N ASN A 36 -6.06 -0.20 -2.06
CA ASN A 36 -6.36 -0.82 -3.34
C ASN A 36 -7.14 0.07 -4.31
N THR A 37 -7.98 0.99 -3.83
CA THR A 37 -8.92 1.74 -4.68
C THR A 37 -8.29 2.97 -5.32
N GLY A 38 -8.79 3.37 -6.50
CA GLY A 38 -8.48 4.65 -7.13
C GLY A 38 -7.03 4.78 -7.63
N TRP A 39 -6.50 3.75 -8.26
CA TRP A 39 -5.24 3.82 -8.98
C TRP A 39 -5.46 4.23 -10.42
N LYS A 40 -4.50 4.94 -10.99
CA LYS A 40 -4.38 5.19 -12.42
C LYS A 40 -3.37 4.24 -13.03
N PHE A 41 -3.65 3.71 -14.21
CA PHE A 41 -2.83 2.72 -14.90
C PHE A 41 -2.63 3.09 -16.37
N SER A 42 -1.41 2.82 -16.86
CA SER A 42 -1.06 2.87 -18.29
C SER A 42 -0.09 1.76 -18.63
N LEU A 43 -0.39 0.99 -19.68
CA LEU A 43 0.51 -0.06 -20.19
C LEU A 43 1.66 0.52 -21.02
N ALA A 44 1.50 1.70 -21.60
CA ALA A 44 2.50 2.38 -22.43
C ALA A 44 3.11 3.58 -21.68
N GLY A 45 3.38 3.42 -20.39
CA GLY A 45 3.85 4.52 -19.55
C GLY A 45 5.17 5.11 -20.01
N ASN A 46 5.35 6.38 -19.70
CA ASN A 46 6.52 7.16 -19.99
C ASN A 46 7.51 7.05 -18.81
N ASP A 47 8.82 7.01 -19.08
CA ASP A 47 9.86 6.95 -18.02
C ASP A 47 9.86 8.17 -17.08
N ASN A 48 9.14 9.26 -17.43
CA ASN A 48 8.91 10.40 -16.52
C ASN A 48 7.72 10.19 -15.57
N ALA A 49 7.01 9.07 -15.65
CA ALA A 49 5.83 8.80 -14.82
C ALA A 49 6.11 8.68 -13.31
N MET A 50 7.39 8.58 -12.90
CA MET A 50 7.79 8.70 -11.51
C MET A 50 7.73 10.15 -10.99
N SER A 51 7.73 11.15 -11.87
CA SER A 51 7.67 12.56 -11.44
C SER A 51 6.34 12.88 -10.77
N ARG A 52 6.40 13.71 -9.72
CA ARG A 52 5.21 14.20 -9.04
C ARG A 52 4.27 14.96 -9.98
N ASP A 53 4.84 15.78 -10.85
CA ASP A 53 4.10 16.70 -11.72
C ASP A 53 3.77 16.09 -13.10
N PHE A 54 3.99 14.78 -13.27
CA PHE A 54 3.62 14.08 -14.49
C PHE A 54 2.10 14.11 -14.69
N ASP A 55 1.67 14.49 -15.90
CA ASP A 55 0.26 14.49 -16.27
C ASP A 55 -0.23 13.06 -16.58
N ASP A 56 -0.99 12.51 -15.65
CA ASP A 56 -1.64 11.21 -15.74
C ASP A 56 -3.15 11.31 -16.00
N SER A 57 -3.64 12.44 -16.49
CA SER A 57 -5.08 12.68 -16.71
C SER A 57 -5.69 11.72 -17.73
N GLY A 58 -4.92 11.30 -18.73
CA GLY A 58 -5.34 10.32 -19.74
C GLY A 58 -5.23 8.86 -19.31
N TRP A 59 -4.79 8.55 -18.08
CA TRP A 59 -4.64 7.18 -17.61
C TRP A 59 -5.96 6.60 -17.13
N ARG A 60 -6.12 5.29 -17.33
CA ARG A 60 -7.29 4.54 -16.89
C ARG A 60 -7.34 4.44 -15.37
N MET A 61 -8.51 4.74 -14.78
CA MET A 61 -8.77 4.46 -13.36
C MET A 61 -9.11 3.00 -13.16
N LEU A 62 -8.56 2.40 -12.10
CA LEU A 62 -8.86 1.02 -11.69
C LEU A 62 -8.62 0.80 -10.19
N ASP A 63 -9.08 -0.32 -9.70
CA ASP A 63 -8.81 -0.82 -8.37
C ASP A 63 -7.89 -2.06 -8.43
N LEU A 64 -7.11 -2.26 -7.38
CA LEU A 64 -6.27 -3.45 -7.20
C LEU A 64 -7.05 -4.56 -6.46
N PRO A 65 -6.70 -5.80 -6.66
CA PRO A 65 -5.66 -6.37 -7.53
C PRO A 65 -5.91 -6.19 -9.02
N HIS A 66 -4.83 -6.04 -9.81
CA HIS A 66 -4.91 -5.87 -11.25
C HIS A 66 -3.80 -6.63 -11.97
N ASP A 67 -4.19 -7.31 -13.05
CA ASP A 67 -3.31 -8.05 -13.96
C ASP A 67 -3.69 -7.69 -15.41
N TRP A 68 -2.84 -6.89 -16.07
CA TRP A 68 -3.15 -6.46 -17.44
C TRP A 68 -3.00 -7.56 -18.49
N SER A 69 -2.28 -8.65 -18.18
CA SER A 69 -2.09 -9.73 -19.15
C SER A 69 -3.41 -10.44 -19.46
N ILE A 70 -4.29 -10.63 -18.45
CA ILE A 70 -5.61 -11.28 -18.65
C ILE A 70 -6.62 -10.39 -19.38
N GLU A 71 -6.33 -9.11 -19.55
CA GLU A 71 -7.17 -8.19 -20.31
C GLU A 71 -6.85 -8.25 -21.82
N GLY A 72 -5.70 -8.85 -22.18
CA GLY A 72 -5.27 -9.01 -23.55
C GLY A 72 -5.79 -10.29 -24.19
N GLU A 73 -5.68 -10.35 -25.52
CA GLU A 73 -6.10 -11.55 -26.26
C GLU A 73 -5.01 -12.62 -26.28
N PHE A 74 -5.44 -13.88 -26.31
CA PHE A 74 -4.53 -15.01 -26.53
C PHE A 74 -3.98 -14.99 -27.94
N SER A 75 -2.67 -15.08 -28.07
CA SER A 75 -1.98 -15.19 -29.38
C SER A 75 -0.67 -15.95 -29.23
N GLU A 76 -0.37 -16.82 -30.20
CA GLU A 76 0.92 -17.51 -30.27
C GLU A 76 2.09 -16.51 -30.51
N SER A 77 1.78 -15.32 -31.03
CA SER A 77 2.76 -14.23 -31.24
C SER A 77 3.07 -13.46 -29.97
N ASN A 78 2.31 -13.65 -28.88
CA ASN A 78 2.59 -13.00 -27.61
C ASN A 78 3.88 -13.50 -26.97
N PRO A 79 4.65 -12.64 -26.29
CA PRO A 79 5.97 -12.99 -25.76
C PRO A 79 5.95 -14.11 -24.70
N ALA A 80 4.81 -14.33 -24.05
CA ALA A 80 4.64 -15.40 -23.06
C ALA A 80 4.68 -16.81 -23.68
N THR A 81 4.50 -16.95 -25.00
CA THR A 81 4.36 -18.23 -25.71
C THR A 81 3.22 -19.12 -25.13
N PRO A 82 2.80 -20.21 -25.80
CA PRO A 82 1.77 -21.10 -25.27
C PRO A 82 2.11 -21.67 -23.89
N GLY A 83 3.39 -22.00 -23.63
CA GLY A 83 3.85 -22.51 -22.33
C GLY A 83 3.68 -21.51 -21.16
N GLY A 84 3.66 -20.23 -21.42
CA GLY A 84 3.43 -19.15 -20.45
C GLY A 84 2.01 -18.58 -20.47
N GLY A 85 1.10 -19.19 -21.26
CA GLY A 85 -0.31 -18.77 -21.34
C GLY A 85 -0.65 -17.95 -22.56
N ALA A 86 0.28 -17.70 -23.50
CA ALA A 86 0.06 -16.96 -24.76
C ALA A 86 -0.58 -15.57 -24.57
N LEU A 87 -0.37 -14.94 -23.43
CA LEU A 87 -0.89 -13.60 -23.10
C LEU A 87 0.19 -12.52 -23.23
N PRO A 88 -0.20 -11.23 -23.40
CA PRO A 88 0.74 -10.14 -23.52
C PRO A 88 1.50 -9.88 -22.20
N GLY A 89 2.74 -9.45 -22.35
CA GLY A 89 3.57 -8.93 -21.26
C GLY A 89 3.68 -7.39 -21.32
N GLY A 90 4.88 -6.87 -21.12
CA GLY A 90 5.21 -5.46 -21.26
C GLY A 90 5.55 -4.75 -19.99
N THR A 91 5.56 -3.42 -20.05
CA THR A 91 5.84 -2.54 -18.90
C THR A 91 4.62 -1.68 -18.59
N GLY A 92 4.09 -1.83 -17.38
CA GLY A 92 2.95 -1.06 -16.90
C GLY A 92 3.35 -0.08 -15.80
N TRP A 93 2.65 1.03 -15.76
CA TRP A 93 2.78 2.04 -14.74
C TRP A 93 1.49 2.23 -13.96
N TYR A 94 1.62 2.35 -12.66
CA TYR A 94 0.54 2.66 -11.72
C TYR A 94 0.87 3.96 -11.01
N ARG A 95 -0.14 4.81 -10.82
CA ARG A 95 -0.02 6.04 -10.04
C ARG A 95 -1.21 6.19 -9.12
N LYS A 96 -0.97 6.70 -7.92
CA LYS A 96 -2.03 7.03 -6.97
C LYS A 96 -1.72 8.31 -6.24
N THR A 97 -2.67 9.22 -6.26
CA THR A 97 -2.61 10.48 -5.52
C THR A 97 -3.41 10.34 -4.21
N PHE A 98 -2.83 10.77 -3.09
CA PHE A 98 -3.45 10.63 -1.77
C PHE A 98 -2.98 11.71 -0.79
N ARG A 99 -3.69 11.83 0.33
CA ARG A 99 -3.34 12.72 1.45
C ARG A 99 -3.00 11.91 2.69
N ILE A 100 -2.16 12.51 3.53
CA ILE A 100 -1.86 12.00 4.88
C ILE A 100 -2.28 13.05 5.89
N GLU A 101 -3.09 12.62 6.86
CA GLU A 101 -3.57 13.46 7.93
C GLU A 101 -2.41 14.05 8.77
N PRO A 102 -2.49 15.33 9.18
CA PRO A 102 -1.47 15.94 10.04
C PRO A 102 -1.22 15.19 11.35
N SER A 103 -2.24 14.53 11.87
CA SER A 103 -2.17 13.68 13.07
C SER A 103 -1.20 12.51 12.96
N LYS A 104 -0.82 12.12 11.74
CA LYS A 104 0.14 11.03 11.46
C LYS A 104 1.59 11.49 11.33
N LYS A 105 1.89 12.79 11.53
CA LYS A 105 3.24 13.36 11.35
C LYS A 105 4.29 12.74 12.29
N GLU A 106 3.87 12.30 13.48
CA GLU A 106 4.76 11.67 14.47
C GLU A 106 4.81 10.13 14.35
N LYS A 107 4.20 9.56 13.30
CA LYS A 107 4.21 8.12 13.03
C LYS A 107 5.18 7.76 11.91
N LEU A 108 5.62 6.51 11.89
CA LEU A 108 6.29 5.90 10.75
C LEU A 108 5.23 5.38 9.79
N ILE A 109 5.34 5.72 8.51
CA ILE A 109 4.37 5.37 7.47
C ILE A 109 5.07 4.55 6.40
N TYR A 110 4.45 3.42 6.05
CA TYR A 110 4.96 2.47 5.08
C TYR A 110 3.90 2.16 4.03
N ILE A 111 4.36 1.82 2.83
CA ILE A 111 3.57 1.13 1.81
C ILE A 111 4.00 -0.34 1.76
N GLU A 112 3.03 -1.25 1.86
CA GLU A 112 3.25 -2.70 1.77
C GLU A 112 2.55 -3.23 0.53
N PHE A 113 3.26 -4.04 -0.25
CA PHE A 113 2.75 -4.77 -1.40
C PHE A 113 2.74 -6.27 -1.06
N ASP A 114 1.59 -6.91 -1.16
CA ASP A 114 1.49 -8.36 -0.97
C ASP A 114 2.07 -9.14 -2.16
N GLY A 115 2.12 -8.54 -3.35
CA GLY A 115 2.74 -9.10 -4.54
C GLY A 115 2.60 -8.21 -5.76
N VAL A 116 3.71 -8.06 -6.51
CA VAL A 116 3.79 -7.33 -7.78
C VAL A 116 4.62 -8.14 -8.76
N TYR A 117 4.08 -8.53 -9.89
CA TYR A 117 4.78 -9.31 -10.88
C TYR A 117 5.09 -8.49 -12.12
N ARG A 118 6.36 -8.21 -12.41
CA ARG A 118 7.65 -8.41 -11.71
C ARG A 118 8.53 -7.17 -11.91
N ASN A 119 9.80 -7.22 -11.42
CA ASN A 119 10.77 -6.12 -11.56
C ASN A 119 10.19 -4.76 -11.20
N SER A 120 9.40 -4.71 -10.11
CA SER A 120 8.74 -3.48 -9.72
C SER A 120 9.73 -2.45 -9.16
N GLU A 121 9.53 -1.21 -9.53
CA GLU A 121 10.22 -0.05 -8.99
C GLU A 121 9.20 0.93 -8.43
N VAL A 122 9.50 1.57 -7.29
CA VAL A 122 8.54 2.38 -6.55
C VAL A 122 9.12 3.74 -6.23
N TRP A 123 8.30 4.80 -6.39
CA TRP A 123 8.64 6.19 -6.06
C TRP A 123 7.52 6.82 -5.24
N ILE A 124 7.90 7.70 -4.32
CA ILE A 124 6.99 8.61 -3.62
C ILE A 124 7.42 10.06 -3.87
N ASN A 125 6.52 10.88 -4.39
CA ASN A 125 6.78 12.30 -4.71
C ASN A 125 8.06 12.49 -5.56
N GLY A 126 8.35 11.57 -6.49
CA GLY A 126 9.56 11.55 -7.32
C GLY A 126 10.79 10.94 -6.67
N ASN A 127 10.76 10.62 -5.37
CA ASN A 127 11.87 9.99 -4.66
C ASN A 127 11.83 8.47 -4.84
N TYR A 128 12.93 7.90 -5.33
CA TYR A 128 13.06 6.46 -5.54
C TYR A 128 13.16 5.71 -4.21
N LEU A 129 12.31 4.70 -4.03
CA LEU A 129 12.28 3.88 -2.81
C LEU A 129 13.01 2.55 -2.98
N GLY A 130 13.02 2.00 -4.17
CA GLY A 130 13.72 0.75 -4.44
C GLY A 130 13.10 -0.11 -5.54
N LYS A 131 13.79 -1.23 -5.83
CA LYS A 131 13.40 -2.21 -6.83
C LYS A 131 13.15 -3.59 -6.17
N ARG A 132 12.08 -4.26 -6.60
CA ARG A 132 11.79 -5.64 -6.22
C ARG A 132 11.69 -6.51 -7.49
N PRO A 133 12.74 -7.28 -7.81
CA PRO A 133 12.74 -8.13 -9.01
C PRO A 133 11.81 -9.33 -8.90
N TYR A 134 11.75 -9.97 -7.73
CA TYR A 134 10.98 -11.19 -7.50
C TYR A 134 9.51 -10.90 -7.27
N GLY A 135 8.64 -11.52 -8.08
CA GLY A 135 7.22 -11.21 -8.13
C GLY A 135 6.34 -11.88 -7.08
N TYR A 136 6.81 -12.91 -6.37
CA TYR A 136 5.96 -13.72 -5.49
C TYR A 136 6.08 -13.39 -4.00
N SER A 137 7.01 -12.54 -3.61
CA SER A 137 7.17 -12.15 -2.20
C SER A 137 6.54 -10.78 -1.92
N SER A 138 5.99 -10.63 -0.72
CA SER A 138 5.61 -9.32 -0.21
C SER A 138 6.85 -8.48 0.13
N PHE A 139 6.68 -7.16 0.09
CA PHE A 139 7.72 -6.19 0.41
C PHE A 139 7.11 -4.89 0.88
N ARG A 140 7.92 -4.05 1.53
CA ARG A 140 7.48 -2.72 1.96
C ARG A 140 8.58 -1.69 1.78
N TYR A 141 8.16 -0.42 1.70
CA TYR A 141 9.03 0.74 1.73
C TYR A 141 8.54 1.76 2.74
N GLU A 142 9.46 2.44 3.39
CA GLU A 142 9.13 3.57 4.26
C GLU A 142 8.86 4.82 3.41
N LEU A 143 7.75 5.49 3.70
CA LEU A 143 7.35 6.71 3.02
C LEU A 143 7.68 7.96 3.84
N THR A 144 7.79 7.82 5.16
CA THR A 144 7.85 8.92 6.15
C THR A 144 8.75 10.09 5.75
N PRO A 145 10.01 9.87 5.25
CA PRO A 145 10.93 10.97 4.95
C PRO A 145 10.50 11.86 3.78
N TYR A 146 9.58 11.37 2.94
CA TYR A 146 9.22 11.99 1.67
C TYR A 146 7.76 12.46 1.61
N LEU A 147 7.00 12.30 2.72
CA LEU A 147 5.57 12.62 2.74
C LEU A 147 5.30 14.10 3.00
N ASN A 148 4.30 14.59 2.30
CA ASN A 148 3.59 15.83 2.63
C ASN A 148 2.39 15.50 3.52
N TYR A 149 2.05 16.39 4.43
CA TYR A 149 0.96 16.21 5.39
C TYR A 149 -0.09 17.32 5.22
N GLY A 150 -1.35 17.00 5.54
CA GLY A 150 -2.47 17.93 5.44
C GLY A 150 -2.97 18.08 4.01
N ASP A 151 -3.14 19.31 3.56
CA ASP A 151 -3.77 19.61 2.26
C ASP A 151 -2.88 19.30 1.05
N GLN A 152 -1.61 19.10 1.26
CA GLN A 152 -0.69 18.75 0.17
C GLN A 152 -0.86 17.29 -0.25
N MET A 153 -0.93 17.09 -1.56
CA MET A 153 -1.06 15.76 -2.14
C MET A 153 0.30 15.05 -2.21
N ASN A 154 0.26 13.75 -2.01
CA ASN A 154 1.35 12.83 -2.29
C ASN A 154 1.03 12.01 -3.54
N VAL A 155 2.05 11.63 -4.28
CA VAL A 155 1.94 10.78 -5.46
C VAL A 155 2.85 9.57 -5.29
N LEU A 156 2.24 8.39 -5.26
CA LEU A 156 2.94 7.10 -5.33
C LEU A 156 2.94 6.64 -6.78
N ALA A 157 4.11 6.32 -7.32
CA ALA A 157 4.29 5.76 -8.65
C ALA A 157 4.95 4.38 -8.57
N VAL A 158 4.46 3.43 -9.37
CA VAL A 158 4.99 2.06 -9.45
C VAL A 158 5.16 1.68 -10.91
N LYS A 159 6.38 1.34 -11.31
CA LYS A 159 6.70 0.72 -12.59
C LYS A 159 6.74 -0.78 -12.39
N VAL A 160 6.13 -1.54 -13.29
CA VAL A 160 6.17 -3.01 -13.27
C VAL A 160 6.62 -3.47 -14.65
N ASP A 161 7.75 -4.15 -14.71
CA ASP A 161 8.35 -4.60 -15.97
C ASP A 161 8.30 -6.13 -16.09
N ASN A 162 7.31 -6.62 -16.85
CA ASN A 162 7.20 -8.01 -17.28
C ASN A 162 7.38 -8.16 -18.80
N SER A 163 8.26 -7.35 -19.40
CA SER A 163 8.57 -7.39 -20.84
C SER A 163 9.43 -8.60 -21.24
N GLN A 164 10.30 -9.06 -20.33
CA GLN A 164 11.19 -10.18 -20.59
C GLN A 164 10.47 -11.52 -20.41
N GLN A 165 9.97 -12.08 -21.49
CA GLN A 165 9.25 -13.36 -21.53
C GLN A 165 9.79 -14.27 -22.63
N PRO A 166 9.59 -15.62 -22.53
CA PRO A 166 9.00 -16.33 -21.40
C PRO A 166 9.93 -16.31 -20.16
N ASN A 167 9.35 -16.19 -18.95
CA ASN A 167 10.10 -16.14 -17.70
C ASN A 167 9.69 -17.23 -16.68
N SER A 168 8.76 -18.07 -17.07
CA SER A 168 8.30 -19.25 -16.33
C SER A 168 7.75 -20.30 -17.29
N ARG A 169 7.39 -21.47 -16.75
CA ARG A 169 6.71 -22.55 -17.49
C ARG A 169 5.21 -22.59 -17.23
N TRP A 170 4.68 -21.54 -16.66
CA TRP A 170 3.26 -21.37 -16.32
C TRP A 170 2.87 -19.91 -16.47
N TYR A 171 1.58 -19.65 -16.45
CA TYR A 171 1.06 -18.28 -16.41
C TYR A 171 1.49 -17.57 -15.13
N SER A 172 2.06 -16.37 -15.26
CA SER A 172 2.60 -15.60 -14.13
C SER A 172 1.89 -14.26 -13.87
N GLY A 173 1.01 -13.84 -14.76
CA GLY A 173 0.35 -12.54 -14.67
C GLY A 173 1.28 -11.34 -14.90
N SER A 174 0.74 -10.13 -14.80
CA SER A 174 1.51 -8.89 -14.92
C SER A 174 0.83 -7.77 -14.15
N GLY A 175 1.51 -7.17 -13.20
CA GLY A 175 0.96 -6.03 -12.49
C GLY A 175 0.99 -6.14 -10.96
N ILE A 176 0.25 -5.27 -10.31
CA ILE A 176 0.02 -5.34 -8.86
C ILE A 176 -1.14 -6.32 -8.62
N TYR A 177 -0.82 -7.60 -8.66
CA TYR A 177 -1.80 -8.69 -8.67
C TYR A 177 -2.31 -9.11 -7.28
N ARG A 178 -1.83 -8.45 -6.21
CA ARG A 178 -2.28 -8.64 -4.83
C ARG A 178 -2.54 -7.29 -4.16
N ASN A 179 -2.96 -7.34 -2.89
CA ASN A 179 -3.32 -6.13 -2.16
C ASN A 179 -2.14 -5.20 -1.89
N VAL A 180 -2.46 -3.93 -1.77
CA VAL A 180 -1.57 -2.87 -1.29
C VAL A 180 -2.14 -2.27 -0.02
N TRP A 181 -1.26 -1.97 0.93
CA TRP A 181 -1.63 -1.47 2.25
C TRP A 181 -0.81 -0.24 2.63
N LEU A 182 -1.49 0.75 3.15
CA LEU A 182 -0.85 1.85 3.85
C LEU A 182 -0.79 1.50 5.34
N VAL A 183 0.41 1.46 5.90
CA VAL A 183 0.65 1.08 7.30
C VAL A 183 1.24 2.25 8.05
N SER A 184 0.66 2.57 9.21
CA SER A 184 1.25 3.55 10.14
C SER A 184 1.53 2.90 11.49
N THR A 185 2.70 3.21 12.07
CA THR A 185 3.11 2.71 13.39
C THR A 185 3.63 3.85 14.26
N GLY A 186 3.68 3.63 15.57
CA GLY A 186 4.49 4.48 16.45
C GLY A 186 5.98 4.35 16.13
N LYS A 187 6.81 5.28 16.61
CA LYS A 187 8.29 5.24 16.49
C LYS A 187 8.88 4.01 17.20
N ILE A 188 8.18 3.51 18.22
CA ILE A 188 8.51 2.26 18.90
C ILE A 188 7.40 1.26 18.55
N ALA A 189 7.73 0.25 17.79
CA ALA A 189 6.81 -0.81 17.36
C ALA A 189 7.59 -2.09 17.06
N ILE A 190 6.93 -3.23 17.16
CA ILE A 190 7.48 -4.49 16.63
C ILE A 190 7.61 -4.35 15.13
N ASP A 191 8.77 -4.66 14.58
CA ASP A 191 9.02 -4.54 13.15
C ASP A 191 8.14 -5.49 12.32
N HIS A 192 8.12 -5.28 11.02
CA HIS A 192 7.44 -6.15 10.07
C HIS A 192 8.10 -7.53 10.12
N TRP A 193 7.29 -8.58 10.41
CA TRP A 193 7.79 -9.92 10.68
C TRP A 193 8.84 -10.02 11.81
N GLY A 194 8.85 -9.04 12.73
CA GLY A 194 9.80 -8.98 13.83
C GLY A 194 9.48 -9.92 14.99
N THR A 195 8.41 -10.71 14.91
CA THR A 195 8.10 -11.76 15.89
C THR A 195 8.58 -13.10 15.35
N PHE A 196 9.47 -13.74 16.10
CA PHE A 196 9.95 -15.09 15.82
C PHE A 196 9.40 -16.02 16.89
N ILE A 197 8.74 -17.12 16.51
CA ILE A 197 8.20 -18.14 17.41
C ILE A 197 8.84 -19.48 17.07
#